data_72b4d3c47e6e11253123db78a86386ae
#
_entry.id   72b4d3c47e6e11253123db78a86386ae
#
_cell.length_a   1.000
_cell.length_b   1.000
_cell.length_c   1.000
_cell.angle_alpha   90.00
_cell.angle_beta   90.00
_cell.angle_gamma   90.00
#
_symmetry.space_group_name_H-M   'P 1'
#
loop_
_entity.id
_entity.type
_entity.pdbx_description
1 polymer ?
#
loop_
_entity_poly.entity_id
_entity_poly.type
_entity_poly.pdbx_seq_one_letter_code
_entity_poly.pdbx_strand_id
1 'polypeptide(L)'
;MLNGITHFVLPSILCLMPGTFQGNLLAQTYTIKVVSDTVISTGVNHLAWESVEPRWSGDIVVADWNPSVQLKTVKANNELKGYQTTQHMMRSYEQIIREGKKVVAGINGDFYKTGGVPVHSQLIDGEILKLPVQRDAIAMDEEQRFYLGSFSYSGQLEILAPSTVLAIDGVNMAREADQLIVYNQYYGDSTQTNAYGHEVVLEQLDFRPINRPELFRVVELEDYEKGFIPDGHVVLSAHGVKLPYLQALTQGDSVYITHGLLQDQRPISEQPALVEFIGGSKVFLHDGQVDGNWPERHPRSALGFNSDTTKVYLFTVDGRQESSVGMSLTEMAEVMKYFGAAYAINLDGGGSTTLVANDKVLSSPSDPTGQRRVSNAVLLIKEQYPH
;
A
#
# COMPACT_ATOMS: atom_id res chain seq x y z
N MET A 1 -51.64 -31.60 9.55
CA MET A 1 -51.70 -30.20 9.95
C MET A 1 -50.28 -29.70 9.99
N LEU A 2 -49.84 -29.09 8.90
CA LEU A 2 -48.50 -28.50 8.76
C LEU A 2 -48.61 -27.02 9.11
N ASN A 3 -47.82 -26.56 10.09
CA ASN A 3 -47.57 -25.15 10.30
C ASN A 3 -46.23 -24.78 9.70
N GLY A 4 -46.27 -24.03 8.58
CA GLY A 4 -45.11 -23.42 7.99
C GLY A 4 -44.69 -22.18 8.77
N ILE A 5 -43.42 -22.13 9.16
CA ILE A 5 -42.79 -20.96 9.75
C ILE A 5 -42.09 -20.24 8.58
N THR A 6 -42.65 -19.11 8.20
CA THR A 6 -42.06 -18.21 7.22
C THR A 6 -41.05 -17.33 7.95
N HIS A 7 -39.74 -17.54 7.67
CA HIS A 7 -38.72 -16.61 8.12
C HIS A 7 -38.72 -15.35 7.25
N PHE A 8 -39.18 -14.24 7.82
CA PHE A 8 -38.91 -12.92 7.25
C PHE A 8 -37.48 -12.52 7.58
N VAL A 9 -36.67 -12.43 6.57
CA VAL A 9 -35.34 -11.76 6.66
C VAL A 9 -35.62 -10.26 6.56
N LEU A 10 -35.51 -9.56 7.66
CA LEU A 10 -35.50 -8.08 7.69
C LEU A 10 -34.11 -7.63 7.21
N PRO A 11 -34.02 -6.69 6.27
CA PRO A 11 -32.74 -6.03 5.96
C PRO A 11 -32.31 -5.23 7.18
N SER A 12 -31.08 -5.47 7.63
CA SER A 12 -30.45 -4.73 8.71
C SER A 12 -30.20 -3.29 8.22
N ILE A 13 -31.17 -2.41 8.42
CA ILE A 13 -30.95 -0.97 8.30
C ILE A 13 -30.08 -0.59 9.51
N LEU A 14 -28.81 -0.34 9.28
CA LEU A 14 -27.91 0.26 10.26
C LEU A 14 -28.37 1.70 10.48
N CYS A 15 -29.27 1.89 11.43
CA CYS A 15 -29.70 3.20 11.88
C CYS A 15 -28.55 3.79 12.70
N LEU A 16 -27.67 4.59 12.05
CA LEU A 16 -26.69 5.41 12.74
C LEU A 16 -27.44 6.45 13.58
N MET A 17 -27.60 6.17 14.85
CA MET A 17 -28.07 7.16 15.81
C MET A 17 -27.02 8.28 15.89
N PRO A 18 -27.40 9.56 15.96
CA PRO A 18 -26.48 10.63 16.30
C PRO A 18 -25.93 10.36 17.69
N GLY A 19 -24.72 9.83 17.78
CA GLY A 19 -24.04 9.52 19.03
C GLY A 19 -23.13 10.67 19.44
N THR A 20 -23.14 11.03 20.70
CA THR A 20 -22.09 11.84 21.31
C THR A 20 -20.95 10.93 21.71
N PHE A 21 -19.76 11.20 21.22
CA PHE A 21 -18.55 10.43 21.48
C PHE A 21 -17.83 10.92 22.75
N GLN A 22 -17.48 10.03 23.68
CA GLN A 22 -16.67 10.34 24.87
C GLN A 22 -15.36 9.57 24.86
N GLY A 23 -14.24 10.23 24.54
CA GLY A 23 -12.89 9.70 24.70
C GLY A 23 -12.30 10.03 26.08
N ASN A 24 -11.65 9.07 26.75
CA ASN A 24 -10.98 9.25 28.05
C ASN A 24 -9.61 9.88 27.88
N LEU A 25 -9.45 11.04 28.33
CA LEU A 25 -8.46 11.93 28.96
C LEU A 25 -8.81 13.37 28.57
N LEU A 26 -9.55 14.06 29.46
CA LEU A 26 -10.24 15.32 29.18
C LEU A 26 -11.28 15.13 28.06
N ALA A 27 -12.44 14.63 28.44
CA ALA A 27 -13.53 14.28 27.56
C ALA A 27 -13.96 15.45 26.66
N GLN A 28 -13.30 15.59 25.52
CA GLN A 28 -13.79 16.45 24.45
C GLN A 28 -14.79 15.64 23.67
N THR A 29 -16.08 15.99 23.79
CA THR A 29 -17.15 15.35 23.06
C THR A 29 -17.24 16.00 21.67
N TYR A 30 -16.99 15.25 20.60
CA TYR A 30 -17.18 15.71 19.25
C TYR A 30 -18.57 15.33 18.76
N THR A 31 -19.29 16.27 18.12
CA THR A 31 -20.56 15.99 17.46
C THR A 31 -20.30 15.75 15.99
N ILE A 32 -20.21 14.47 15.60
CA ILE A 32 -20.06 14.05 14.22
C ILE A 32 -21.45 13.84 13.61
N LYS A 33 -21.67 14.43 12.44
CA LYS A 33 -22.90 14.29 11.66
C LYS A 33 -22.56 13.71 10.29
N VAL A 34 -23.13 12.59 9.93
CA VAL A 34 -23.12 12.08 8.56
C VAL A 34 -24.13 12.92 7.75
N VAL A 35 -23.62 13.61 6.72
CA VAL A 35 -24.42 14.50 5.88
C VAL A 35 -24.90 13.82 4.60
N SER A 36 -24.18 12.78 4.15
CA SER A 36 -24.66 11.90 3.09
C SER A 36 -24.13 10.48 3.29
N ASP A 37 -24.92 9.49 2.87
CA ASP A 37 -24.58 8.08 2.76
C ASP A 37 -24.96 7.62 1.35
N THR A 38 -24.00 7.23 0.55
CA THR A 38 -24.17 6.88 -0.85
C THR A 38 -23.55 5.53 -1.16
N VAL A 39 -24.33 4.62 -1.72
CA VAL A 39 -23.81 3.33 -2.19
C VAL A 39 -22.95 3.55 -3.44
N ILE A 40 -21.66 3.20 -3.36
CA ILE A 40 -20.73 3.20 -4.51
C ILE A 40 -20.87 1.91 -5.30
N SER A 41 -20.95 0.80 -4.58
CA SER A 41 -21.13 -0.55 -5.09
C SER A 41 -21.69 -1.42 -3.96
N THR A 42 -22.19 -2.62 -4.26
CA THR A 42 -22.69 -3.54 -3.23
C THR A 42 -21.63 -3.80 -2.15
N GLY A 43 -21.95 -3.46 -0.90
CA GLY A 43 -21.02 -3.57 0.24
C GLY A 43 -19.91 -2.50 0.26
N VAL A 44 -20.04 -1.43 -0.54
CA VAL A 44 -19.11 -0.29 -0.53
C VAL A 44 -19.92 1.00 -0.48
N ASN A 45 -19.77 1.76 0.59
CA ASN A 45 -20.47 3.02 0.83
C ASN A 45 -19.51 4.19 0.94
N HIS A 46 -19.92 5.35 0.49
CA HIS A 46 -19.32 6.64 0.76
C HIS A 46 -20.16 7.40 1.78
N LEU A 47 -19.54 7.85 2.85
CA LEU A 47 -20.13 8.72 3.87
C LEU A 47 -19.40 10.05 3.83
N ALA A 48 -20.13 11.15 3.52
CA ALA A 48 -19.64 12.49 3.81
C ALA A 48 -20.06 12.87 5.22
N TRP A 49 -19.17 13.48 6.00
CA TRP A 49 -19.41 13.82 7.39
C TRP A 49 -18.87 15.19 7.76
N GLU A 50 -19.41 15.80 8.78
CA GLU A 50 -19.05 17.11 9.29
C GLU A 50 -19.07 17.19 10.81
N SER A 51 -18.36 18.17 11.38
CA SER A 51 -18.47 18.62 12.77
C SER A 51 -18.44 20.15 12.80
N VAL A 52 -19.21 20.72 13.72
CA VAL A 52 -19.29 22.19 13.87
C VAL A 52 -18.19 22.72 14.79
N GLU A 53 -17.87 22.01 15.86
CA GLU A 53 -16.89 22.42 16.88
C GLU A 53 -16.03 21.22 17.29
N PRO A 54 -14.76 21.12 16.86
CA PRO A 54 -14.11 21.95 15.84
C PRO A 54 -14.77 21.82 14.46
N ARG A 55 -14.56 22.81 13.59
CA ARG A 55 -15.06 22.73 12.20
C ARG A 55 -14.27 21.71 11.43
N TRP A 56 -14.89 20.60 11.13
CA TRP A 56 -14.34 19.53 10.29
C TRP A 56 -15.32 19.14 9.20
N SER A 57 -14.80 18.81 8.04
CA SER A 57 -15.49 18.09 6.98
C SER A 57 -14.58 17.00 6.46
N GLY A 58 -15.16 15.90 6.00
CA GLY A 58 -14.37 14.82 5.44
C GLY A 58 -15.25 13.75 4.81
N ASP A 59 -14.57 12.79 4.24
CA ASP A 59 -15.16 11.70 3.49
C ASP A 59 -14.55 10.36 3.95
N ILE A 60 -15.38 9.35 3.94
CA ILE A 60 -14.95 8.00 4.25
C ILE A 60 -15.60 7.01 3.27
N VAL A 61 -14.81 6.15 2.66
CA VAL A 61 -15.29 4.97 1.97
C VAL A 61 -15.16 3.79 2.90
N VAL A 62 -16.30 3.14 3.18
CA VAL A 62 -16.38 1.93 4.00
C VAL A 62 -16.70 0.76 3.08
N ALA A 63 -15.89 -0.28 3.10
CA ALA A 63 -16.11 -1.49 2.33
C ALA A 63 -16.27 -2.71 3.23
N ASP A 64 -17.25 -3.55 2.96
CA ASP A 64 -17.36 -4.89 3.55
C ASP A 64 -16.22 -5.76 3.00
N TRP A 65 -15.27 -6.13 3.89
CA TRP A 65 -14.08 -6.86 3.51
C TRP A 65 -14.41 -8.35 3.34
N ASN A 66 -14.27 -8.83 2.12
CA ASN A 66 -14.58 -10.20 1.72
C ASN A 66 -13.84 -10.53 0.40
N PRO A 67 -13.78 -11.78 -0.05
CA PRO A 67 -13.01 -12.17 -1.24
C PRO A 67 -13.34 -11.42 -2.54
N SER A 68 -14.53 -10.78 -2.64
CA SER A 68 -14.91 -9.97 -3.80
C SER A 68 -14.41 -8.52 -3.74
N VAL A 69 -13.75 -8.13 -2.65
CA VAL A 69 -13.18 -6.79 -2.45
C VAL A 69 -11.66 -6.96 -2.24
N GLN A 70 -10.86 -6.16 -2.93
CA GLN A 70 -9.41 -6.20 -2.86
C GLN A 70 -8.85 -4.80 -2.68
N LEU A 71 -7.77 -4.68 -1.90
CA LEU A 71 -6.91 -3.50 -1.92
C LEU A 71 -5.75 -3.74 -2.88
N LYS A 72 -5.39 -2.70 -3.60
CA LYS A 72 -4.26 -2.69 -4.52
C LYS A 72 -3.42 -1.45 -4.30
N THR A 73 -2.13 -1.63 -4.10
CA THR A 73 -1.20 -0.51 -4.14
C THR A 73 -0.79 -0.23 -5.59
N VAL A 74 -0.72 1.02 -5.96
CA VAL A 74 -0.29 1.43 -7.30
C VAL A 74 0.72 2.56 -7.22
N LYS A 75 1.62 2.61 -8.20
CA LYS A 75 2.67 3.62 -8.31
C LYS A 75 2.44 4.48 -9.56
N ALA A 76 2.67 5.78 -9.43
CA ALA A 76 2.63 6.69 -10.55
C ALA A 76 3.60 6.24 -11.66
N ASN A 77 3.12 6.16 -12.89
CA ASN A 77 3.82 5.69 -14.08
C ASN A 77 4.34 4.25 -14.01
N ASN A 78 3.99 3.49 -12.97
CA ASN A 78 4.51 2.16 -12.70
C ASN A 78 6.06 2.11 -12.59
N GLU A 79 6.68 3.19 -12.13
CA GLU A 79 8.12 3.34 -11.94
C GLU A 79 8.45 3.91 -10.56
N LEU A 80 9.65 3.65 -10.04
CA LEU A 80 10.13 4.16 -8.75
C LEU A 80 10.01 5.69 -8.66
N LYS A 81 10.26 6.39 -9.75
CA LYS A 81 10.08 7.85 -9.89
C LYS A 81 8.78 8.14 -10.65
N GLY A 82 8.11 9.23 -10.29
CA GLY A 82 6.92 9.68 -11.01
C GLY A 82 5.84 10.24 -10.13
N TYR A 83 5.00 11.06 -10.74
CA TYR A 83 3.87 11.73 -10.10
C TYR A 83 2.62 11.60 -10.96
N GLN A 84 1.52 11.16 -10.38
CA GLN A 84 0.20 11.18 -10.98
C GLN A 84 -0.84 11.55 -9.92
N THR A 85 -2.01 12.04 -10.34
CA THR A 85 -3.13 12.18 -9.41
C THR A 85 -3.68 10.82 -9.04
N THR A 86 -4.26 10.68 -7.86
CA THR A 86 -4.94 9.44 -7.42
C THR A 86 -5.97 8.99 -8.45
N GLN A 87 -6.77 9.93 -8.96
CA GLN A 87 -7.77 9.64 -10.00
C GLN A 87 -7.13 9.11 -11.30
N HIS A 88 -5.98 9.66 -11.71
CA HIS A 88 -5.29 9.17 -12.91
C HIS A 88 -4.77 7.75 -12.70
N MET A 89 -4.16 7.44 -11.54
CA MET A 89 -3.72 6.09 -11.20
C MET A 89 -4.90 5.09 -11.20
N MET A 90 -6.07 5.49 -10.68
CA MET A 90 -7.29 4.68 -10.76
C MET A 90 -7.67 4.35 -12.21
N ARG A 91 -7.72 5.38 -13.08
CA ARG A 91 -8.06 5.20 -14.51
C ARG A 91 -7.05 4.32 -15.24
N SER A 92 -5.75 4.51 -14.97
CA SER A 92 -4.70 3.70 -15.58
C SER A 92 -4.81 2.23 -15.17
N TYR A 93 -5.07 1.98 -13.88
CA TYR A 93 -5.24 0.61 -13.39
C TYR A 93 -6.53 -0.04 -13.91
N GLU A 94 -7.62 0.74 -14.06
CA GLU A 94 -8.89 0.26 -14.64
C GLU A 94 -8.73 -0.26 -16.08
N GLN A 95 -7.73 0.24 -16.84
CA GLN A 95 -7.47 -0.21 -18.21
C GLN A 95 -6.77 -1.56 -18.30
N ILE A 96 -6.09 -1.99 -17.25
CA ILE A 96 -5.31 -3.23 -17.20
C ILE A 96 -5.89 -4.31 -16.29
N ILE A 97 -6.86 -3.94 -15.46
CA ILE A 97 -7.52 -4.89 -14.55
C ILE A 97 -8.30 -5.93 -15.33
N ARG A 98 -8.38 -7.14 -14.78
CA ARG A 98 -9.13 -8.24 -15.41
C ARG A 98 -10.60 -7.88 -15.60
N GLU A 99 -11.17 -8.35 -16.70
CA GLU A 99 -12.62 -8.30 -16.94
C GLU A 99 -13.40 -8.88 -15.73
N GLY A 100 -14.52 -8.24 -15.40
CA GLY A 100 -15.32 -8.60 -14.22
C GLY A 100 -14.85 -7.95 -12.91
N LYS A 101 -13.83 -7.08 -12.92
CA LYS A 101 -13.41 -6.27 -11.78
C LYS A 101 -13.53 -4.78 -12.11
N LYS A 102 -13.70 -3.96 -11.08
CA LYS A 102 -13.77 -2.50 -11.20
C LYS A 102 -13.03 -1.81 -10.06
N VAL A 103 -12.34 -0.71 -10.35
CA VAL A 103 -11.80 0.19 -9.33
C VAL A 103 -12.92 1.10 -8.84
N VAL A 104 -13.38 0.89 -7.62
CA VAL A 104 -14.55 1.61 -7.05
C VAL A 104 -14.16 2.83 -6.24
N ALA A 105 -12.97 2.81 -5.61
CA ALA A 105 -12.44 3.94 -4.86
C ALA A 105 -10.90 3.93 -4.86
N GLY A 106 -10.30 5.06 -4.49
CA GLY A 106 -8.86 5.21 -4.31
C GLY A 106 -8.52 6.37 -3.39
N ILE A 107 -7.45 6.21 -2.62
CA ILE A 107 -6.91 7.21 -1.71
C ILE A 107 -5.42 7.41 -2.01
N ASN A 108 -4.88 8.63 -1.84
CA ASN A 108 -3.45 8.87 -1.94
C ASN A 108 -2.68 8.01 -0.91
N GLY A 109 -1.47 7.62 -1.26
CA GLY A 109 -0.67 6.70 -0.45
C GLY A 109 0.39 7.37 0.43
N ASP A 110 1.61 6.84 0.34
CA ASP A 110 2.75 7.23 1.18
C ASP A 110 3.26 8.65 0.87
N PHE A 111 3.96 9.20 1.83
CA PHE A 111 4.83 10.37 1.65
C PHE A 111 5.88 10.12 0.56
N TYR A 112 6.38 11.17 -0.06
CA TYR A 112 7.36 11.03 -1.14
C TYR A 112 8.42 12.13 -1.14
N LYS A 113 9.57 11.80 -1.72
CA LYS A 113 10.70 12.70 -1.95
C LYS A 113 10.59 13.32 -3.34
N THR A 114 11.46 14.29 -3.61
CA THR A 114 11.65 14.86 -4.96
C THR A 114 11.82 13.75 -6.00
N GLY A 115 11.17 13.90 -7.14
CA GLY A 115 11.10 12.87 -8.17
C GLY A 115 9.96 11.86 -7.98
N GLY A 116 9.16 11.98 -6.91
CA GLY A 116 8.03 11.08 -6.64
C GLY A 116 8.45 9.70 -6.14
N VAL A 117 9.65 9.58 -5.55
CA VAL A 117 10.10 8.35 -4.89
C VAL A 117 9.37 8.23 -3.55
N PRO A 118 8.66 7.11 -3.26
CA PRO A 118 8.03 6.91 -1.96
C PRO A 118 9.04 7.03 -0.82
N VAL A 119 8.63 7.53 0.34
CA VAL A 119 9.53 7.61 1.51
C VAL A 119 9.77 6.22 2.06
N HIS A 120 8.71 5.44 2.20
CA HIS A 120 8.75 4.08 2.75
C HIS A 120 8.75 3.02 1.65
N SER A 121 8.58 1.76 2.04
CA SER A 121 8.46 0.62 1.13
C SER A 121 7.15 0.64 0.35
N GLN A 122 7.22 0.06 -0.83
CA GLN A 122 6.06 -0.34 -1.59
C GLN A 122 6.28 -1.72 -2.20
N LEU A 123 5.27 -2.58 -2.07
CA LEU A 123 5.16 -3.87 -2.72
C LEU A 123 3.89 -3.84 -3.58
N ILE A 124 4.00 -4.33 -4.79
CA ILE A 124 2.92 -4.39 -5.77
C ILE A 124 2.88 -5.79 -6.34
N ASP A 125 1.79 -6.53 -6.15
CA ASP A 125 1.63 -7.92 -6.60
C ASP A 125 2.79 -8.85 -6.20
N GLY A 126 3.38 -8.67 -5.01
CA GLY A 126 4.49 -9.49 -4.54
C GLY A 126 5.87 -9.00 -5.00
N GLU A 127 5.99 -7.96 -5.83
CA GLU A 127 7.25 -7.39 -6.26
C GLU A 127 7.64 -6.14 -5.47
N ILE A 128 8.90 -6.06 -5.05
CA ILE A 128 9.43 -4.91 -4.33
C ILE A 128 9.73 -3.78 -5.31
N LEU A 129 9.02 -2.66 -5.13
CA LEU A 129 9.37 -1.40 -5.77
C LEU A 129 10.45 -0.67 -4.97
N LYS A 130 10.33 -0.65 -3.65
CA LYS A 130 11.23 0.05 -2.73
C LYS A 130 11.30 -0.62 -1.37
N LEU A 131 12.48 -0.64 -0.76
CA LEU A 131 12.73 -1.23 0.56
C LEU A 131 12.17 -0.40 1.72
N PRO A 132 11.85 -1.04 2.86
CA PRO A 132 11.36 -0.38 4.07
C PRO A 132 12.40 0.57 4.69
N VAL A 133 11.89 1.54 5.43
CA VAL A 133 12.63 2.43 6.33
C VAL A 133 12.02 2.32 7.73
N GLN A 134 12.65 2.95 8.74
CA GLN A 134 12.13 2.96 10.12
C GLN A 134 10.86 3.82 10.27
N ARG A 135 9.75 3.33 9.74
CA ARG A 135 8.40 3.91 9.83
C ARG A 135 7.40 2.78 9.82
N ASP A 136 6.17 3.08 10.17
CA ASP A 136 5.09 2.11 10.08
C ASP A 136 4.55 1.99 8.66
N ALA A 137 4.06 0.80 8.37
CA ALA A 137 3.46 0.43 7.10
C ALA A 137 2.25 -0.49 7.34
N ILE A 138 1.49 -0.70 6.28
CA ILE A 138 0.49 -1.74 6.20
C ILE A 138 0.87 -2.69 5.06
N ALA A 139 0.83 -3.98 5.35
CA ALA A 139 1.02 -5.05 4.38
C ALA A 139 -0.22 -5.94 4.32
N MET A 140 -0.39 -6.65 3.22
CA MET A 140 -1.44 -7.64 3.03
C MET A 140 -0.85 -8.90 2.40
N ASP A 141 -1.30 -10.07 2.88
CA ASP A 141 -0.92 -11.37 2.32
C ASP A 141 -1.93 -11.87 1.26
N GLU A 142 -1.65 -13.04 0.69
CA GLU A 142 -2.49 -13.68 -0.34
C GLU A 142 -3.90 -14.04 0.18
N GLU A 143 -4.06 -14.26 1.49
CA GLU A 143 -5.35 -14.52 2.13
C GLU A 143 -6.07 -13.23 2.57
N GLN A 144 -5.57 -12.07 2.13
CA GLN A 144 -6.14 -10.75 2.43
C GLN A 144 -6.12 -10.39 3.92
N ARG A 145 -5.16 -10.93 4.70
CA ARG A 145 -4.93 -10.54 6.10
C ARG A 145 -4.00 -9.34 6.15
N PHE A 146 -4.28 -8.43 7.07
CA PHE A 146 -3.51 -7.20 7.25
C PHE A 146 -2.45 -7.34 8.34
N TYR A 147 -1.31 -6.71 8.10
CA TYR A 147 -0.18 -6.62 9.03
C TYR A 147 0.25 -5.16 9.13
N LEU A 148 0.23 -4.59 10.35
CA LEU A 148 0.60 -3.20 10.61
C LEU A 148 1.83 -3.12 11.48
N GLY A 149 2.63 -2.08 11.26
CA GLY A 149 3.79 -1.73 12.08
C GLY A 149 5.06 -1.57 11.27
N SER A 150 6.19 -1.72 11.94
CA SER A 150 7.51 -1.58 11.32
C SER A 150 7.97 -2.90 10.74
N PHE A 151 8.64 -2.80 9.57
CA PHE A 151 9.22 -3.95 8.87
C PHE A 151 10.69 -3.69 8.59
N SER A 152 11.47 -4.77 8.56
CA SER A 152 12.87 -4.77 8.12
C SER A 152 13.03 -5.63 6.86
N TYR A 153 14.11 -5.40 6.11
CA TYR A 153 14.44 -6.17 4.91
C TYR A 153 15.55 -7.17 5.19
N SER A 154 15.42 -8.36 4.61
CA SER A 154 16.46 -9.38 4.55
C SER A 154 16.38 -10.11 3.20
N GLY A 155 17.34 -9.86 2.32
CA GLY A 155 17.40 -10.50 1.00
C GLY A 155 18.46 -11.59 0.93
N GLN A 156 18.18 -12.68 0.22
CA GLN A 156 19.10 -13.80 0.00
C GLN A 156 19.11 -14.22 -1.46
N LEU A 157 20.32 -14.43 -2.00
CA LEU A 157 20.57 -15.10 -3.26
C LEU A 157 21.18 -16.46 -2.95
N GLU A 158 20.54 -17.55 -3.36
CA GLU A 158 21.08 -18.90 -3.26
C GLU A 158 21.50 -19.37 -4.66
N ILE A 159 22.79 -19.60 -4.83
CA ILE A 159 23.40 -20.21 -6.02
C ILE A 159 23.43 -21.72 -5.79
N LEU A 160 22.89 -22.51 -6.71
CA LEU A 160 22.73 -23.95 -6.50
C LEU A 160 24.00 -24.74 -6.75
N ALA A 161 24.87 -24.29 -7.65
CA ALA A 161 26.09 -25.01 -8.00
C ALA A 161 27.26 -24.04 -8.30
N PRO A 162 28.30 -23.95 -7.42
CA PRO A 162 28.38 -24.59 -6.10
C PRO A 162 27.42 -23.91 -5.10
N SER A 163 26.87 -24.70 -4.18
CA SER A 163 25.91 -24.17 -3.20
C SER A 163 26.49 -23.02 -2.38
N THR A 164 25.92 -21.85 -2.54
CA THR A 164 26.38 -20.64 -1.88
C THR A 164 25.20 -19.72 -1.61
N VAL A 165 25.13 -19.13 -0.41
CA VAL A 165 24.12 -18.14 -0.05
C VAL A 165 24.78 -16.78 0.17
N LEU A 166 24.29 -15.77 -0.53
CA LEU A 166 24.74 -14.39 -0.42
C LEU A 166 23.60 -13.50 0.09
N ALA A 167 23.95 -12.54 0.95
CA ALA A 167 22.99 -11.48 1.30
C ALA A 167 22.80 -10.54 0.11
N ILE A 168 21.54 -10.23 -0.20
CA ILE A 168 21.14 -9.14 -1.10
C ILE A 168 21.05 -7.86 -0.26
N ASP A 169 21.82 -6.84 -0.61
CA ASP A 169 21.91 -5.59 0.16
C ASP A 169 20.79 -4.61 -0.19
N GLY A 170 20.18 -4.76 -1.36
CA GLY A 170 19.15 -3.84 -1.79
C GLY A 170 18.35 -4.25 -3.02
N VAL A 171 17.25 -3.54 -3.23
CA VAL A 171 16.41 -3.64 -4.43
C VAL A 171 16.12 -2.23 -4.94
N ASN A 172 16.26 -2.02 -6.24
CA ASN A 172 15.96 -0.77 -6.93
C ASN A 172 16.62 0.47 -6.29
N MET A 173 17.91 0.36 -6.00
CA MET A 173 18.69 1.44 -5.40
C MET A 173 20.09 1.50 -6.01
N ALA A 174 20.79 2.61 -5.80
CA ALA A 174 22.19 2.72 -6.25
C ALA A 174 23.05 1.62 -5.62
N ARG A 175 23.90 0.98 -6.43
CA ARG A 175 24.86 -0.03 -5.97
C ARG A 175 26.12 0.67 -5.47
N GLU A 176 26.45 0.45 -4.20
CA GLU A 176 27.69 0.89 -3.57
C GLU A 176 28.78 -0.21 -3.64
N ALA A 177 29.95 0.08 -3.05
CA ALA A 177 31.02 -0.91 -2.95
C ALA A 177 30.60 -2.13 -2.12
N ASP A 178 31.03 -3.32 -2.53
CA ASP A 178 30.79 -4.60 -1.86
C ASP A 178 29.32 -5.02 -1.74
N GLN A 179 28.44 -4.41 -2.53
CA GLN A 179 27.01 -4.70 -2.53
C GLN A 179 26.59 -5.62 -3.68
N LEU A 180 25.50 -6.35 -3.43
CA LEU A 180 24.66 -7.06 -4.38
C LEU A 180 23.27 -6.45 -4.40
N ILE A 181 22.89 -5.88 -5.53
CA ILE A 181 21.60 -5.21 -5.73
C ILE A 181 20.78 -5.98 -6.77
N VAL A 182 19.48 -6.07 -6.52
CA VAL A 182 18.49 -6.58 -7.47
C VAL A 182 17.78 -5.40 -8.12
N TYR A 183 17.69 -5.40 -9.43
CA TYR A 183 16.93 -4.43 -10.20
C TYR A 183 15.81 -5.12 -10.95
N ASN A 184 14.60 -4.57 -10.86
CA ASN A 184 13.44 -4.97 -11.66
C ASN A 184 12.90 -3.76 -12.45
N GLN A 185 11.85 -3.98 -13.23
CA GLN A 185 11.23 -2.98 -14.11
C GLN A 185 10.81 -1.67 -13.42
N TYR A 186 10.58 -1.67 -12.10
CA TYR A 186 10.22 -0.44 -11.37
C TYR A 186 11.36 0.55 -11.25
N TYR A 187 12.63 0.12 -11.42
CA TYR A 187 13.76 1.04 -11.37
C TYR A 187 13.88 1.92 -12.63
N GLY A 188 13.28 1.51 -13.73
CA GLY A 188 13.34 2.08 -15.06
C GLY A 188 14.21 1.23 -15.98
N ASP A 189 14.56 1.74 -17.15
CA ASP A 189 15.21 0.99 -18.22
C ASP A 189 16.69 0.67 -17.95
N SER A 190 17.31 1.26 -16.90
CA SER A 190 18.73 1.13 -16.65
C SER A 190 19.08 1.05 -15.17
N THR A 191 19.99 0.13 -14.82
CA THR A 191 20.59 -0.02 -13.48
C THR A 191 21.39 1.21 -13.05
N GLN A 192 21.85 2.04 -14.00
CA GLN A 192 22.69 3.21 -13.79
C GLN A 192 23.98 2.90 -13.00
N THR A 193 24.46 1.65 -13.07
CA THR A 193 25.66 1.22 -12.36
C THR A 193 26.95 1.58 -13.13
N ASN A 194 28.06 1.64 -12.41
CA ASN A 194 29.38 1.87 -13.00
C ASN A 194 30.00 0.58 -13.56
N ALA A 195 31.10 0.73 -14.29
CA ALA A 195 31.82 -0.38 -14.95
C ALA A 195 32.60 -1.33 -14.00
N TYR A 196 32.68 -1.00 -12.69
CA TYR A 196 33.48 -1.78 -11.73
C TYR A 196 32.74 -3.00 -11.16
N GLY A 197 31.51 -3.23 -11.58
CA GLY A 197 30.71 -4.37 -11.16
C GLY A 197 30.47 -5.39 -12.28
N HIS A 198 29.75 -6.44 -11.93
CA HIS A 198 29.26 -7.45 -12.86
C HIS A 198 27.73 -7.57 -12.74
N GLU A 199 27.07 -7.72 -13.88
CA GLU A 199 25.63 -7.86 -13.99
C GLU A 199 25.25 -9.17 -14.63
N VAL A 200 24.18 -9.77 -14.13
CA VAL A 200 23.61 -11.03 -14.61
C VAL A 200 22.13 -10.83 -14.81
N VAL A 201 21.62 -11.13 -15.99
CA VAL A 201 20.20 -11.08 -16.32
C VAL A 201 19.54 -12.39 -15.93
N LEU A 202 18.41 -12.30 -15.27
CA LEU A 202 17.64 -13.44 -14.78
C LEU A 202 16.23 -13.44 -15.36
N GLU A 203 15.81 -14.59 -15.87
CA GLU A 203 14.44 -14.91 -16.22
C GLU A 203 13.75 -15.55 -15.00
N GLN A 204 12.59 -15.02 -14.62
CA GLN A 204 11.77 -15.58 -13.56
C GLN A 204 11.05 -16.86 -14.05
N LEU A 205 11.25 -17.98 -13.35
CA LEU A 205 10.65 -19.26 -13.72
C LEU A 205 9.37 -19.58 -12.90
N ASP A 206 9.30 -19.05 -11.69
CA ASP A 206 8.21 -19.35 -10.77
C ASP A 206 7.98 -18.12 -9.89
N PHE A 207 6.86 -17.44 -10.08
CA PHE A 207 6.50 -16.28 -9.25
C PHE A 207 6.06 -16.74 -7.85
N ARG A 208 6.63 -16.14 -6.84
CA ARG A 208 6.26 -16.35 -5.44
C ARG A 208 6.11 -15.02 -4.71
N PRO A 209 5.16 -14.91 -3.78
CA PRO A 209 5.04 -13.70 -2.96
C PRO A 209 6.27 -13.52 -2.05
N ILE A 210 6.44 -12.32 -1.53
CA ILE A 210 7.50 -11.99 -0.58
C ILE A 210 7.51 -12.98 0.60
N ASN A 211 8.70 -13.25 1.13
CA ASN A 211 8.98 -14.24 2.16
C ASN A 211 8.94 -15.70 1.65
N ARG A 212 8.94 -15.91 0.34
CA ARG A 212 9.09 -17.25 -0.28
C ARG A 212 10.26 -17.24 -1.27
N PRO A 213 11.01 -18.36 -1.37
CA PRO A 213 12.07 -18.48 -2.37
C PRO A 213 11.45 -18.55 -3.76
N GLU A 214 12.01 -17.77 -4.67
CA GLU A 214 11.58 -17.62 -6.04
C GLU A 214 12.69 -18.11 -6.98
N LEU A 215 12.34 -18.95 -7.95
CA LEU A 215 13.31 -19.58 -8.85
C LEU A 215 13.55 -18.74 -10.11
N PHE A 216 14.82 -18.48 -10.37
CA PHE A 216 15.28 -17.77 -11.57
C PHE A 216 16.30 -18.59 -12.34
N ARG A 217 16.44 -18.28 -13.61
CA ARG A 217 17.46 -18.83 -14.51
C ARG A 217 18.31 -17.71 -15.10
N VAL A 218 19.62 -17.92 -15.15
CA VAL A 218 20.53 -17.02 -15.84
C VAL A 218 20.29 -17.11 -17.35
N VAL A 219 20.07 -15.98 -17.98
CA VAL A 219 19.88 -15.87 -19.42
C VAL A 219 20.93 -14.98 -20.06
N GLU A 220 21.31 -15.31 -21.28
CA GLU A 220 22.08 -14.45 -22.14
C GLU A 220 21.16 -13.91 -23.22
N LEU A 221 21.08 -12.60 -23.33
CA LEU A 221 20.26 -11.95 -24.34
C LEU A 221 21.15 -11.51 -25.50
N GLU A 222 20.71 -11.81 -26.73
CA GLU A 222 21.29 -11.23 -27.92
C GLU A 222 21.22 -9.70 -27.79
N ASP A 223 22.31 -9.02 -28.11
CA ASP A 223 22.39 -7.55 -28.04
C ASP A 223 22.17 -6.93 -26.64
N TYR A 224 22.44 -7.70 -25.55
CA TYR A 224 22.34 -7.14 -24.18
C TYR A 224 23.35 -6.00 -23.99
N GLU A 225 22.83 -4.80 -23.81
CA GLU A 225 23.60 -3.63 -23.43
C GLU A 225 23.76 -3.59 -21.91
N LYS A 226 24.98 -3.60 -21.40
CA LYS A 226 25.29 -3.56 -19.97
C LYS A 226 24.64 -2.33 -19.31
N GLY A 227 23.95 -2.58 -18.22
CA GLY A 227 23.19 -1.58 -17.49
C GLY A 227 21.74 -1.42 -17.97
N PHE A 228 21.30 -2.14 -18.98
CA PHE A 228 19.90 -2.19 -19.38
C PHE A 228 19.11 -3.17 -18.50
N ILE A 229 17.86 -2.86 -18.17
CA ILE A 229 16.93 -3.74 -17.45
C ILE A 229 15.89 -4.22 -18.48
N PRO A 230 15.99 -5.47 -18.98
CA PRO A 230 15.09 -5.95 -20.00
C PRO A 230 13.68 -6.17 -19.45
N ASP A 231 12.67 -5.96 -20.29
CA ASP A 231 11.27 -6.21 -19.92
C ASP A 231 11.06 -7.64 -19.41
N GLY A 232 10.36 -7.77 -18.27
CA GLY A 232 10.04 -9.06 -17.67
C GLY A 232 11.23 -9.82 -17.08
N HIS A 233 12.40 -9.18 -16.95
CA HIS A 233 13.61 -9.76 -16.36
C HIS A 233 14.02 -8.99 -15.09
N VAL A 234 14.90 -9.65 -14.34
CA VAL A 234 15.56 -9.09 -13.16
C VAL A 234 17.06 -9.04 -13.44
N VAL A 235 17.72 -7.96 -13.00
CA VAL A 235 19.17 -7.83 -13.12
C VAL A 235 19.81 -7.90 -11.73
N LEU A 236 20.68 -8.86 -11.51
CA LEU A 236 21.61 -8.88 -10.38
C LEU A 236 22.82 -8.04 -10.71
N SER A 237 23.23 -7.15 -9.81
CA SER A 237 24.42 -6.32 -9.98
C SER A 237 25.29 -6.40 -8.74
N ALA A 238 26.50 -6.95 -8.87
CA ALA A 238 27.47 -7.11 -7.78
C ALA A 238 28.70 -6.24 -7.94
N HIS A 239 29.28 -5.84 -6.81
CA HIS A 239 30.56 -5.14 -6.72
C HIS A 239 31.46 -5.78 -5.66
N GLY A 240 32.78 -5.58 -5.78
CA GLY A 240 33.80 -5.92 -4.78
C GLY A 240 33.77 -7.40 -4.39
N VAL A 241 33.65 -7.69 -3.11
CA VAL A 241 33.72 -9.06 -2.57
C VAL A 241 32.63 -10.02 -3.09
N LYS A 242 31.53 -9.48 -3.59
CA LYS A 242 30.42 -10.27 -4.16
C LYS A 242 30.56 -10.53 -5.66
N LEU A 243 31.42 -9.79 -6.34
CA LEU A 243 31.61 -9.86 -7.78
C LEU A 243 32.03 -11.26 -8.29
N PRO A 244 33.00 -12.00 -7.67
CA PRO A 244 33.42 -13.31 -8.15
C PRO A 244 32.25 -14.34 -8.21
N TYR A 245 31.25 -14.22 -7.35
CA TYR A 245 30.12 -15.15 -7.32
C TYR A 245 29.23 -14.95 -8.55
N LEU A 246 28.96 -13.71 -8.96
CA LEU A 246 28.17 -13.45 -10.16
C LEU A 246 28.97 -13.76 -11.43
N GLN A 247 30.28 -13.52 -11.44
CA GLN A 247 31.17 -13.86 -12.57
C GLN A 247 31.27 -15.37 -12.84
N ALA A 248 30.97 -16.19 -11.81
CA ALA A 248 30.98 -17.65 -11.94
C ALA A 248 29.69 -18.20 -12.55
N LEU A 249 28.61 -17.41 -12.58
CA LEU A 249 27.33 -17.80 -13.16
C LEU A 249 27.41 -17.79 -14.70
N THR A 250 26.82 -18.81 -15.30
CA THR A 250 26.77 -19.00 -16.77
C THR A 250 25.29 -19.18 -17.19
N GLN A 251 25.03 -18.97 -18.47
CA GLN A 251 23.73 -19.19 -19.08
C GLN A 251 23.18 -20.59 -18.73
N GLY A 252 21.94 -20.64 -18.26
CA GLY A 252 21.25 -21.86 -17.87
C GLY A 252 21.36 -22.19 -16.38
N ASP A 253 22.29 -21.57 -15.65
CA ASP A 253 22.37 -21.74 -14.20
C ASP A 253 21.08 -21.25 -13.52
N SER A 254 20.71 -21.94 -12.44
CA SER A 254 19.53 -21.61 -11.66
C SER A 254 19.90 -21.06 -10.29
N VAL A 255 19.17 -20.07 -9.84
CA VAL A 255 19.35 -19.43 -8.54
C VAL A 255 18.00 -19.23 -7.87
N TYR A 256 17.98 -19.24 -6.53
CA TYR A 256 16.83 -18.76 -5.77
C TYR A 256 17.09 -17.36 -5.24
N ILE A 257 16.11 -16.49 -5.38
CA ILE A 257 16.05 -15.20 -4.71
C ILE A 257 14.94 -15.26 -3.66
N THR A 258 15.25 -14.88 -2.43
CA THR A 258 14.27 -14.72 -1.38
C THR A 258 14.32 -13.29 -0.86
N HIS A 259 13.27 -12.53 -1.11
CA HIS A 259 13.08 -11.23 -0.51
C HIS A 259 12.27 -11.37 0.77
N GLY A 260 12.85 -10.99 1.92
CA GLY A 260 12.20 -11.02 3.23
C GLY A 260 11.77 -9.62 3.67
N LEU A 261 10.48 -9.45 3.97
CA LEU A 261 9.94 -8.32 4.74
C LEU A 261 9.50 -8.85 6.10
N LEU A 262 10.29 -8.52 7.14
CA LEU A 262 10.18 -9.13 8.46
C LEU A 262 9.53 -8.13 9.42
N GLN A 263 8.46 -8.54 10.08
CA GLN A 263 7.81 -7.74 11.13
C GLN A 263 8.36 -8.04 12.53
N ASP A 264 8.92 -9.22 12.72
CA ASP A 264 9.50 -9.69 13.97
C ASP A 264 10.80 -10.51 13.72
N GLN A 265 11.33 -11.13 14.75
CA GLN A 265 12.59 -11.90 14.68
C GLN A 265 12.41 -13.35 14.20
N ARG A 266 11.21 -13.75 13.73
CA ARG A 266 11.00 -15.08 13.17
C ARG A 266 11.77 -15.27 11.86
N PRO A 267 12.16 -16.50 11.51
CA PRO A 267 12.76 -16.80 10.22
C PRO A 267 11.87 -16.35 9.05
N ILE A 268 12.48 -16.03 7.90
CA ILE A 268 11.75 -15.60 6.69
C ILE A 268 10.65 -16.62 6.32
N SER A 269 10.93 -17.93 6.43
CA SER A 269 9.99 -19.00 6.10
C SER A 269 8.72 -19.04 6.96
N GLU A 270 8.76 -18.40 8.14
CA GLU A 270 7.63 -18.31 9.07
C GLU A 270 6.87 -16.97 8.95
N GLN A 271 7.37 -16.03 8.13
CA GLN A 271 6.70 -14.77 7.84
C GLN A 271 5.53 -14.99 6.88
N PRO A 272 4.49 -14.11 6.92
CA PRO A 272 3.38 -14.16 5.95
C PRO A 272 3.87 -13.96 4.51
N ALA A 273 3.17 -14.57 3.56
CA ALA A 273 3.42 -14.43 2.13
C ALA A 273 2.80 -13.11 1.62
N LEU A 274 3.54 -12.01 1.68
CA LEU A 274 3.04 -10.67 1.40
C LEU A 274 2.93 -10.41 -0.11
N VAL A 275 1.83 -9.75 -0.51
CA VAL A 275 1.57 -9.37 -1.91
C VAL A 275 1.38 -7.87 -2.11
N GLU A 276 0.87 -7.16 -1.11
CA GLU A 276 0.71 -5.71 -1.16
C GLU A 276 1.36 -5.07 0.08
N PHE A 277 1.99 -3.92 -0.11
CA PHE A 277 2.60 -3.17 0.98
C PHE A 277 2.62 -1.68 0.64
N ILE A 278 2.20 -0.85 1.56
CA ILE A 278 2.35 0.60 1.44
C ILE A 278 2.80 1.21 2.75
N GLY A 279 3.77 2.11 2.62
CA GLY A 279 4.26 2.88 3.74
C GLY A 279 3.28 3.95 4.19
N GLY A 280 3.43 4.31 5.45
CA GLY A 280 2.79 5.47 6.05
C GLY A 280 3.75 6.19 6.97
N SER A 281 3.25 7.02 7.87
CA SER A 281 4.11 7.64 8.88
C SER A 281 4.04 6.91 10.22
N LYS A 282 2.83 6.54 10.65
CA LYS A 282 2.57 5.94 11.95
C LYS A 282 1.24 5.18 11.95
N VAL A 283 1.22 4.03 12.59
CA VAL A 283 0.01 3.40 13.10
C VAL A 283 -0.46 4.21 14.31
N PHE A 284 -1.54 4.97 14.16
CA PHE A 284 -2.04 5.88 15.19
C PHE A 284 -3.27 5.33 15.92
N LEU A 285 -3.82 4.24 15.43
CA LEU A 285 -4.90 3.48 16.07
C LEU A 285 -4.54 2.00 15.99
N HIS A 286 -4.45 1.34 17.14
CA HIS A 286 -4.12 -0.08 17.26
C HIS A 286 -4.98 -0.75 18.31
N ASP A 287 -5.77 -1.75 17.92
CA ASP A 287 -6.75 -2.44 18.77
C ASP A 287 -7.65 -1.47 19.56
N GLY A 288 -8.13 -0.43 18.87
CA GLY A 288 -8.93 0.64 19.46
C GLY A 288 -8.19 1.59 20.40
N GLN A 289 -6.88 1.38 20.63
CA GLN A 289 -6.05 2.26 21.42
C GLN A 289 -5.42 3.35 20.55
N VAL A 290 -5.51 4.59 21.02
CA VAL A 290 -4.96 5.75 20.30
C VAL A 290 -3.47 5.90 20.65
N ASP A 291 -2.63 5.85 19.62
CA ASP A 291 -1.19 6.10 19.69
C ASP A 291 -0.80 7.27 18.76
N GLY A 292 -1.42 8.40 18.95
CA GLY A 292 -1.21 9.59 18.13
C GLY A 292 -0.67 10.76 18.97
N ASN A 293 0.58 11.15 18.75
CA ASN A 293 1.17 12.32 19.40
C ASN A 293 1.64 13.35 18.36
N TRP A 294 0.78 13.68 17.39
CA TRP A 294 0.98 14.78 16.46
C TRP A 294 -0.18 15.76 16.61
N PRO A 295 0.04 16.83 17.41
CA PRO A 295 -1.03 17.77 17.78
C PRO A 295 -1.42 18.72 16.66
N GLU A 296 -0.59 18.88 15.62
CA GLU A 296 -0.86 19.82 14.54
C GLU A 296 -2.00 19.32 13.66
N ARG A 297 -2.95 20.22 13.45
CA ARG A 297 -4.11 19.98 12.58
C ARG A 297 -3.73 20.21 11.12
N HIS A 298 -3.94 19.17 10.31
CA HIS A 298 -3.73 19.18 8.86
C HIS A 298 -4.85 18.42 8.16
N PRO A 299 -5.06 18.65 6.84
CA PRO A 299 -5.75 17.65 6.03
C PRO A 299 -5.06 16.30 6.18
N ARG A 300 -5.81 15.20 6.33
CA ARG A 300 -5.26 13.87 6.59
C ARG A 300 -5.90 12.81 5.70
N SER A 301 -5.12 11.81 5.38
CA SER A 301 -5.58 10.57 4.76
C SER A 301 -5.17 9.39 5.62
N ALA A 302 -6.05 8.40 5.75
CA ALA A 302 -5.76 7.19 6.50
C ALA A 302 -6.40 5.96 5.86
N LEU A 303 -5.74 4.83 6.06
CA LEU A 303 -6.26 3.50 5.78
C LEU A 303 -6.46 2.77 7.12
N GLY A 304 -7.61 2.14 7.29
CA GLY A 304 -7.93 1.42 8.53
C GLY A 304 -8.86 0.24 8.33
N PHE A 305 -9.07 -0.53 9.40
CA PHE A 305 -10.02 -1.64 9.44
C PHE A 305 -10.56 -1.85 10.86
N ASN A 306 -11.69 -2.53 10.97
CA ASN A 306 -12.29 -2.87 12.25
C ASN A 306 -11.60 -4.08 12.93
N SER A 307 -11.98 -4.38 14.16
CA SER A 307 -11.29 -5.38 15.01
C SER A 307 -11.34 -6.81 14.46
N ASP A 308 -12.39 -7.18 13.75
CA ASP A 308 -12.59 -8.50 13.14
C ASP A 308 -12.22 -8.54 11.64
N THR A 309 -11.64 -7.44 11.12
CA THR A 309 -11.23 -7.28 9.71
C THR A 309 -12.35 -7.55 8.70
N THR A 310 -13.61 -7.32 9.06
CA THR A 310 -14.76 -7.43 8.16
C THR A 310 -15.06 -6.13 7.41
N LYS A 311 -14.40 -5.02 7.80
CA LYS A 311 -14.54 -3.70 7.16
C LYS A 311 -13.19 -3.02 6.95
N VAL A 312 -13.05 -2.36 5.80
CA VAL A 312 -11.92 -1.49 5.47
C VAL A 312 -12.42 -0.06 5.28
N TYR A 313 -11.61 0.90 5.71
CA TYR A 313 -11.92 2.33 5.72
C TYR A 313 -10.84 3.10 4.96
N LEU A 314 -11.22 3.80 3.89
CA LEU A 314 -10.44 4.86 3.27
C LEU A 314 -10.97 6.18 3.81
N PHE A 315 -10.20 6.85 4.64
CA PHE A 315 -10.64 8.03 5.41
C PHE A 315 -9.88 9.27 5.00
N THR A 316 -10.60 10.39 4.81
CA THR A 316 -10.00 11.71 4.66
C THR A 316 -10.70 12.73 5.54
N VAL A 317 -9.94 13.70 6.03
CA VAL A 317 -10.42 14.96 6.59
C VAL A 317 -9.83 16.12 5.81
N ASP A 318 -10.67 17.03 5.38
CA ASP A 318 -10.26 18.28 4.76
C ASP A 318 -9.58 19.18 5.78
N GLY A 319 -8.86 20.18 5.33
CA GLY A 319 -8.26 21.14 6.23
C GLY A 319 -7.60 22.32 5.51
N ARG A 320 -7.06 23.27 6.28
CA ARG A 320 -6.51 24.54 5.76
C ARG A 320 -7.55 25.38 5.01
N GLN A 321 -8.82 25.22 5.39
CA GLN A 321 -9.97 25.88 4.77
C GLN A 321 -10.89 26.41 5.87
N GLU A 322 -11.76 27.38 5.55
CA GLU A 322 -12.74 27.90 6.49
C GLU A 322 -13.75 26.84 6.94
N SER A 323 -14.11 25.93 6.04
CA SER A 323 -15.03 24.82 6.30
C SER A 323 -14.41 23.72 7.16
N SER A 324 -13.10 23.55 7.10
CA SER A 324 -12.39 22.49 7.85
C SER A 324 -10.98 22.92 8.22
N VAL A 325 -10.67 22.82 9.51
CA VAL A 325 -9.33 23.17 10.04
C VAL A 325 -8.34 22.00 9.96
N GLY A 326 -8.81 20.79 9.62
CA GLY A 326 -8.03 19.57 9.68
C GLY A 326 -7.97 18.96 11.07
N MET A 327 -7.24 17.85 11.20
CA MET A 327 -7.15 17.07 12.44
C MET A 327 -5.71 16.79 12.86
N SER A 328 -5.49 16.70 14.16
CA SER A 328 -4.36 15.97 14.76
C SER A 328 -4.55 14.46 14.58
N LEU A 329 -3.50 13.65 14.81
CA LEU A 329 -3.66 12.19 14.74
C LEU A 329 -4.58 11.65 15.83
N THR A 330 -4.54 12.24 17.03
CA THR A 330 -5.44 11.85 18.12
C THR A 330 -6.91 12.09 17.76
N GLU A 331 -7.22 13.28 17.23
CA GLU A 331 -8.59 13.61 16.78
C GLU A 331 -9.05 12.67 15.65
N MET A 332 -8.17 12.38 14.70
CA MET A 332 -8.48 11.45 13.60
C MET A 332 -8.73 10.03 14.12
N ALA A 333 -7.94 9.55 15.09
CA ALA A 333 -8.15 8.25 15.70
C ALA A 333 -9.55 8.15 16.35
N GLU A 334 -9.94 9.17 17.12
CA GLU A 334 -11.23 9.17 17.80
C GLU A 334 -12.40 9.22 16.82
N VAL A 335 -12.27 9.95 15.72
CA VAL A 335 -13.30 9.98 14.66
C VAL A 335 -13.33 8.65 13.89
N MET A 336 -12.20 8.04 13.58
CA MET A 336 -12.20 6.73 12.94
C MET A 336 -12.78 5.64 13.84
N LYS A 337 -12.55 5.69 15.15
CA LYS A 337 -13.22 4.81 16.13
C LYS A 337 -14.73 5.01 16.12
N TYR A 338 -15.21 6.26 16.03
CA TYR A 338 -16.64 6.54 15.90
C TYR A 338 -17.25 5.82 14.69
N PHE A 339 -16.53 5.74 13.57
CA PHE A 339 -16.96 5.00 12.40
C PHE A 339 -16.70 3.49 12.48
N GLY A 340 -16.11 2.99 13.57
CA GLY A 340 -15.94 1.57 13.84
C GLY A 340 -14.54 1.00 13.51
N ALA A 341 -13.56 1.83 13.15
CA ALA A 341 -12.19 1.38 12.97
C ALA A 341 -11.55 1.00 14.32
N ALA A 342 -10.76 -0.06 14.33
CA ALA A 342 -9.93 -0.49 15.45
C ALA A 342 -8.43 -0.34 15.15
N TYR A 343 -8.07 -0.32 13.88
CA TYR A 343 -6.70 -0.18 13.38
C TYR A 343 -6.67 0.90 12.30
N ALA A 344 -5.64 1.75 12.31
CA ALA A 344 -5.45 2.73 11.24
C ALA A 344 -4.00 3.23 11.16
N ILE A 345 -3.56 3.48 9.93
CA ILE A 345 -2.27 4.10 9.59
C ILE A 345 -2.47 5.44 8.91
N ASN A 346 -1.65 6.43 9.29
CA ASN A 346 -1.64 7.74 8.65
C ASN A 346 -0.82 7.69 7.36
N LEU A 347 -1.46 8.05 6.25
CA LEU A 347 -0.87 8.23 4.94
C LEU A 347 -0.40 9.68 4.72
N ASP A 348 0.08 10.02 3.52
CA ASP A 348 0.43 11.41 3.23
C ASP A 348 -0.80 12.32 3.31
N GLY A 349 -0.58 13.50 3.86
CA GLY A 349 -1.61 14.45 4.18
C GLY A 349 -1.40 15.82 3.52
N GLY A 350 -2.00 16.84 4.10
CA GLY A 350 -1.89 18.20 3.60
C GLY A 350 -2.49 18.34 2.20
N GLY A 351 -1.73 18.93 1.28
CA GLY A 351 -2.19 19.09 -0.12
C GLY A 351 -2.32 17.79 -0.90
N SER A 352 -1.75 16.68 -0.41
CA SER A 352 -1.85 15.35 -1.04
C SER A 352 -3.16 14.64 -0.70
N THR A 353 -3.86 15.05 0.38
CA THR A 353 -5.11 14.44 0.83
C THR A 353 -6.13 14.38 -0.30
N THR A 354 -6.46 13.17 -0.74
CA THR A 354 -7.38 12.95 -1.86
C THR A 354 -8.08 11.60 -1.71
N LEU A 355 -9.40 11.62 -1.73
CA LEU A 355 -10.25 10.43 -1.82
C LEU A 355 -11.08 10.51 -3.11
N VAL A 356 -11.09 9.44 -3.87
CA VAL A 356 -11.80 9.35 -5.15
C VAL A 356 -12.73 8.14 -5.11
N ALA A 357 -13.95 8.27 -5.59
CA ALA A 357 -14.84 7.12 -5.83
C ALA A 357 -15.66 7.34 -7.10
N ASN A 358 -15.92 6.26 -7.84
CA ASN A 358 -16.62 6.31 -9.11
C ASN A 358 -16.10 7.42 -10.03
N ASP A 359 -14.79 7.57 -10.10
CA ASP A 359 -14.07 8.58 -10.89
C ASP A 359 -14.40 10.04 -10.52
N LYS A 360 -14.86 10.30 -9.29
CA LYS A 360 -15.10 11.63 -8.74
C LYS A 360 -14.23 11.85 -7.50
N VAL A 361 -13.57 13.00 -7.42
CA VAL A 361 -12.89 13.43 -6.20
C VAL A 361 -13.97 13.78 -5.18
N LEU A 362 -13.92 13.13 -4.02
CA LEU A 362 -14.88 13.32 -2.93
C LEU A 362 -14.39 14.38 -1.94
N SER A 363 -13.11 14.26 -1.50
CA SER A 363 -12.47 15.23 -0.61
C SER A 363 -12.34 16.62 -1.24
N SER A 364 -12.13 17.64 -0.42
CA SER A 364 -11.83 19.01 -0.85
C SER A 364 -10.31 19.27 -0.72
N PRO A 365 -9.49 19.05 -1.78
CA PRO A 365 -8.06 19.20 -1.69
C PRO A 365 -7.64 20.64 -1.34
N SER A 366 -6.72 20.76 -0.38
CA SER A 366 -6.19 22.07 0.03
C SER A 366 -5.05 22.59 -0.86
N ASP A 367 -4.64 21.83 -1.88
CA ASP A 367 -3.64 22.26 -2.86
C ASP A 367 -4.28 23.28 -3.83
N PRO A 368 -3.62 24.41 -4.12
CA PRO A 368 -4.14 25.42 -5.04
C PRO A 368 -4.44 24.90 -6.45
N THR A 369 -3.81 23.81 -6.86
CA THR A 369 -4.05 23.17 -8.16
C THR A 369 -5.20 22.17 -8.15
N GLY A 370 -5.90 22.02 -7.03
CA GLY A 370 -6.90 20.99 -6.79
C GLY A 370 -6.26 19.68 -6.37
N GLN A 371 -6.56 18.57 -7.02
CA GLN A 371 -5.95 17.28 -6.72
C GLN A 371 -4.45 17.29 -7.05
N ARG A 372 -3.60 17.19 -6.01
CA ARG A 372 -2.15 17.14 -6.17
C ARG A 372 -1.72 15.86 -6.87
N ARG A 373 -0.68 15.94 -7.70
CA ARG A 373 0.03 14.77 -8.21
C ARG A 373 0.91 14.20 -7.09
N VAL A 374 0.72 12.92 -6.80
CA VAL A 374 1.36 12.16 -5.70
C VAL A 374 2.17 10.99 -6.24
N SER A 375 2.92 10.34 -5.39
CA SER A 375 3.80 9.22 -5.73
C SER A 375 3.03 7.94 -6.02
N ASN A 376 2.10 7.59 -5.14
CA ASN A 376 1.37 6.32 -5.16
C ASN A 376 -0.03 6.47 -4.55
N ALA A 377 -0.82 5.43 -4.67
CA ALA A 377 -2.17 5.37 -4.14
C ALA A 377 -2.52 3.96 -3.67
N VAL A 378 -3.58 3.86 -2.86
CA VAL A 378 -4.26 2.61 -2.53
C VAL A 378 -5.62 2.63 -3.21
N LEU A 379 -5.90 1.59 -3.97
CA LEU A 379 -7.15 1.41 -4.70
C LEU A 379 -8.00 0.33 -4.04
N LEU A 380 -9.31 0.53 -4.06
CA LEU A 380 -10.31 -0.46 -3.68
C LEU A 380 -10.94 -1.02 -4.96
N ILE A 381 -10.80 -2.33 -5.13
CA ILE A 381 -11.28 -3.06 -6.29
C ILE A 381 -12.45 -3.93 -5.87
N LYS A 382 -13.47 -3.97 -6.68
CA LYS A 382 -14.66 -4.81 -6.47
C LYS A 382 -14.89 -5.73 -7.66
N GLU A 383 -15.15 -7.00 -7.40
CA GLU A 383 -15.65 -7.92 -8.42
C GLU A 383 -17.06 -7.54 -8.83
N GLN A 384 -17.29 -7.45 -10.13
CA GLN A 384 -18.60 -7.28 -10.71
C GLN A 384 -19.10 -8.66 -11.15
N TYR A 385 -20.07 -9.20 -10.44
CA TYR A 385 -20.74 -10.40 -10.92
C TYR A 385 -21.54 -10.03 -12.16
N PRO A 386 -21.46 -10.82 -13.24
CA PRO A 386 -22.38 -10.63 -14.36
C PRO A 386 -23.81 -10.80 -13.85
N HIS A 387 -24.65 -9.84 -14.13
CA HIS A 387 -26.09 -9.85 -13.83
C HIS A 387 -26.79 -10.94 -14.60
#